data_51ae654d97462e3ea4dca509aa127bd2
#
_entry.id   51ae654d97462e3ea4dca509aa127bd2
#
_cell.length_a   1.000
_cell.length_b   1.000
_cell.length_c   1.000
_cell.angle_alpha   90.00
_cell.angle_beta   90.00
_cell.angle_gamma   90.00
#
_symmetry.space_group_name_H-M   'P 1'
#
loop_
_entity.id
_entity.type
_entity.pdbx_description
1 polymer ?
#
loop_
_entity_poly.entity_id
_entity_poly.type
_entity_poly.pdbx_seq_one_letter_code
_entity_poly.pdbx_strand_id
1 'polypeptide(L)'
;AGGRLQKSVSPRVAAMSFAKHTDVNRFGYEWQRHYTLLPEHGAQFKKWVMPLTQADFAGKRVLDAGCGMGRNSYWALKWGAGEVVAFDADPRTVGAASRNLSQFPNARVLLKSIYDIDWRDEFDIAFSIGVVHHLEDPLAAVRKLASAAKPGGKVAVWLYGYEGNEWIVTFVSPLRRLITSRLPPALLYRLMYAASIPLYLFVKVVPTRSMYLSQLKGFKFRHIHLIVFDHFLPSIARYYRREEAVALLADAGLTDIVSTHCNNISWMVIGTKKS
;
A
#
# COMPACT_ATOMS: atom_id res chain seq x y z
N ALA A 1 -19.12 -31.19 -26.42
CA ALA A 1 -18.87 -31.32 -25.01
C ALA A 1 -17.36 -31.55 -24.78
N GLY A 2 -16.62 -30.54 -24.41
CA GLY A 2 -15.17 -30.60 -24.15
C GLY A 2 -14.82 -29.60 -23.08
N GLY A 3 -15.06 -29.97 -21.83
CA GLY A 3 -14.65 -29.15 -20.68
C GLY A 3 -13.13 -29.12 -20.58
N ARG A 4 -12.51 -27.96 -20.76
CA ARG A 4 -11.12 -27.72 -20.39
C ARG A 4 -11.02 -27.74 -18.88
N LEU A 5 -10.43 -28.78 -18.31
CA LEU A 5 -9.98 -28.81 -16.94
C LEU A 5 -8.95 -27.67 -16.74
N GLN A 6 -9.33 -26.62 -16.00
CA GLN A 6 -8.40 -25.64 -15.46
C GLN A 6 -7.47 -26.39 -14.50
N LYS A 7 -6.19 -26.57 -14.89
CA LYS A 7 -5.17 -27.10 -13.99
C LYS A 7 -5.01 -26.16 -12.81
N SER A 8 -5.49 -26.54 -11.65
CA SER A 8 -5.24 -25.86 -10.40
C SER A 8 -3.73 -25.90 -10.11
N VAL A 9 -3.08 -24.75 -10.19
CA VAL A 9 -1.68 -24.60 -9.76
C VAL A 9 -1.64 -24.85 -8.25
N SER A 10 -0.77 -25.77 -7.81
CA SER A 10 -0.64 -26.09 -6.39
C SER A 10 -0.30 -24.84 -5.58
N PRO A 11 -0.91 -24.64 -4.39
CA PRO A 11 -0.68 -23.45 -3.55
C PRO A 11 0.81 -23.20 -3.21
N ARG A 12 1.63 -24.25 -3.17
CA ARG A 12 3.09 -24.14 -2.95
C ARG A 12 3.83 -23.54 -4.15
N VAL A 13 3.44 -23.87 -5.38
CA VAL A 13 4.07 -23.37 -6.60
C VAL A 13 3.69 -21.91 -6.81
N ALA A 14 2.43 -21.55 -6.55
CA ALA A 14 1.99 -20.16 -6.55
C ALA A 14 2.78 -19.31 -5.52
N ALA A 15 2.88 -19.76 -4.27
CA ALA A 15 3.63 -19.05 -3.21
C ALA A 15 5.12 -18.85 -3.54
N MET A 16 5.77 -19.80 -4.22
CA MET A 16 7.16 -19.66 -4.65
C MET A 16 7.34 -18.68 -5.81
N SER A 17 6.37 -18.52 -6.70
CA SER A 17 6.38 -17.53 -7.78
C SER A 17 6.21 -16.11 -7.23
N PHE A 18 5.31 -15.93 -6.27
CA PHE A 18 5.06 -14.62 -5.63
C PHE A 18 6.26 -14.09 -4.83
N ALA A 19 7.02 -14.98 -4.18
CA ALA A 19 8.17 -14.59 -3.34
C ALA A 19 9.34 -13.98 -4.10
N LYS A 20 9.40 -14.15 -5.43
CA LYS A 20 10.52 -13.66 -6.26
C LYS A 20 10.44 -12.16 -6.60
N HIS A 21 9.25 -11.56 -6.51
CA HIS A 21 9.02 -10.21 -7.07
C HIS A 21 8.63 -9.15 -6.04
N THR A 22 8.52 -9.48 -4.75
CA THR A 22 8.08 -8.52 -3.72
C THR A 22 8.57 -8.92 -2.34
N ASP A 23 8.54 -7.98 -1.38
CA ASP A 23 8.75 -8.22 0.05
C ASP A 23 7.54 -8.89 0.75
N VAL A 24 6.72 -9.65 0.02
CA VAL A 24 5.46 -10.25 0.47
C VAL A 24 5.59 -10.92 1.84
N ASN A 25 6.58 -11.80 2.00
CA ASN A 25 6.78 -12.53 3.25
C ASN A 25 7.15 -11.65 4.45
N ARG A 26 7.72 -10.47 4.20
CA ARG A 26 8.14 -9.55 5.26
C ARG A 26 6.96 -8.77 5.79
N PHE A 27 6.16 -8.19 4.91
CA PHE A 27 4.94 -7.46 5.27
C PHE A 27 3.85 -8.38 5.87
N GLY A 28 3.70 -9.60 5.37
CA GLY A 28 2.75 -10.55 5.94
C GLY A 28 3.00 -10.89 7.40
N TYR A 29 4.26 -10.83 7.87
CA TYR A 29 4.59 -10.97 9.29
C TYR A 29 3.95 -9.86 10.14
N GLU A 30 3.93 -8.64 9.63
CA GLU A 30 3.35 -7.49 10.30
C GLU A 30 1.83 -7.54 10.34
N TRP A 31 1.20 -7.70 9.18
CA TRP A 31 -0.26 -7.68 9.05
C TRP A 31 -0.95 -8.85 9.73
N GLN A 32 -0.28 -9.96 9.93
CA GLN A 32 -0.80 -11.06 10.75
C GLN A 32 -0.96 -10.67 12.22
N ARG A 33 -0.12 -9.76 12.73
CA ARG A 33 -0.09 -9.36 14.15
C ARG A 33 -0.85 -8.06 14.44
N HIS A 34 -1.01 -7.21 13.42
CA HIS A 34 -1.51 -5.85 13.55
C HIS A 34 -2.64 -5.57 12.56
N TYR A 35 -3.74 -6.31 12.68
CA TYR A 35 -4.89 -6.25 11.77
C TYR A 35 -6.10 -5.47 12.33
N THR A 36 -5.96 -4.79 13.46
CA THR A 36 -7.06 -4.03 14.07
C THR A 36 -7.33 -2.75 13.29
N LEU A 37 -8.57 -2.58 12.84
CA LEU A 37 -9.03 -1.32 12.26
C LEU A 37 -9.22 -0.28 13.37
N LEU A 38 -8.75 0.94 13.13
CA LEU A 38 -8.85 2.06 14.04
C LEU A 38 -9.61 3.21 13.37
N PRO A 39 -10.39 4.03 14.10
CA PRO A 39 -11.07 5.21 13.55
C PRO A 39 -10.13 6.17 12.83
N GLU A 40 -8.91 6.33 13.32
CA GLU A 40 -7.87 7.19 12.76
C GLU A 40 -7.47 6.80 11.33
N HIS A 41 -7.65 5.53 10.95
CA HIS A 41 -7.41 5.06 9.59
C HIS A 41 -8.36 5.70 8.57
N GLY A 42 -9.58 6.13 8.99
CA GLY A 42 -10.50 6.87 8.13
C GLY A 42 -9.98 8.26 7.76
N ALA A 43 -9.47 8.99 8.75
CA ALA A 43 -8.85 10.28 8.52
C ALA A 43 -7.56 10.15 7.66
N GLN A 44 -6.81 9.06 7.85
CA GLN A 44 -5.62 8.75 7.06
C GLN A 44 -6.00 8.43 5.61
N PHE A 45 -7.00 7.56 5.38
CA PHE A 45 -7.50 7.23 4.04
C PHE A 45 -7.94 8.49 3.30
N LYS A 46 -8.76 9.34 3.94
CA LYS A 46 -9.21 10.62 3.37
C LYS A 46 -8.03 11.49 2.90
N LYS A 47 -6.95 11.58 3.70
CA LYS A 47 -5.76 12.34 3.33
C LYS A 47 -4.99 11.71 2.18
N TRP A 48 -4.90 10.38 2.17
CA TRP A 48 -4.09 9.65 1.21
C TRP A 48 -4.70 9.56 -0.18
N VAL A 49 -6.02 9.61 -0.30
CA VAL A 49 -6.69 9.55 -1.61
C VAL A 49 -6.99 10.91 -2.22
N MET A 50 -6.64 12.01 -1.53
CA MET A 50 -6.87 13.36 -2.08
C MET A 50 -6.22 13.53 -3.45
N PRO A 51 -6.91 14.17 -4.43
CA PRO A 51 -8.14 14.95 -4.28
C PRO A 51 -9.43 14.15 -4.36
N LEU A 52 -9.40 12.80 -4.47
CA LEU A 52 -10.65 12.01 -4.45
C LEU A 52 -11.40 12.18 -3.12
N THR A 53 -12.70 12.23 -3.22
CA THR A 53 -13.65 12.45 -2.12
C THR A 53 -14.59 11.24 -1.96
N GLN A 54 -15.39 11.23 -0.93
CA GLN A 54 -16.44 10.22 -0.74
C GLN A 54 -17.38 10.12 -1.95
N ALA A 55 -17.71 11.24 -2.59
CA ALA A 55 -18.58 11.27 -3.77
C ALA A 55 -18.00 10.51 -4.96
N ASP A 56 -16.68 10.49 -5.11
CA ASP A 56 -15.99 9.77 -6.18
C ASP A 56 -16.09 8.25 -6.01
N PHE A 57 -16.24 7.76 -4.76
CA PHE A 57 -16.36 6.34 -4.45
C PHE A 57 -17.80 5.83 -4.44
N ALA A 58 -18.78 6.71 -4.17
CA ALA A 58 -20.17 6.32 -3.99
C ALA A 58 -20.74 5.61 -5.24
N GLY A 59 -21.24 4.37 -5.05
CA GLY A 59 -21.78 3.52 -6.11
C GLY A 59 -20.74 2.96 -7.09
N LYS A 60 -19.46 3.24 -6.94
CA LYS A 60 -18.40 2.85 -7.87
C LYS A 60 -17.88 1.43 -7.61
N ARG A 61 -17.41 0.80 -8.68
CA ARG A 61 -16.64 -0.45 -8.61
C ARG A 61 -15.16 -0.13 -8.44
N VAL A 62 -14.58 -0.58 -7.34
CA VAL A 62 -13.25 -0.17 -6.88
C VAL A 62 -12.31 -1.36 -6.78
N LEU A 63 -11.07 -1.20 -7.23
CA LEU A 63 -9.97 -2.17 -7.06
C LEU A 63 -8.98 -1.64 -6.04
N ASP A 64 -8.69 -2.44 -5.00
CA ASP A 64 -7.62 -2.18 -4.01
C ASP A 64 -6.49 -3.20 -4.22
N ALA A 65 -5.41 -2.76 -4.84
CA ALA A 65 -4.28 -3.61 -5.22
C ALA A 65 -3.17 -3.57 -4.16
N GLY A 66 -2.96 -4.70 -3.48
CA GLY A 66 -2.11 -4.79 -2.30
C GLY A 66 -2.83 -4.24 -1.06
N CYS A 67 -4.00 -4.82 -0.79
CA CYS A 67 -4.94 -4.28 0.21
C CYS A 67 -4.45 -4.39 1.66
N GLY A 68 -3.34 -5.14 1.90
CA GLY A 68 -2.89 -5.40 3.23
C GLY A 68 -4.00 -6.05 4.08
N MET A 69 -4.20 -5.55 5.28
CA MET A 69 -5.28 -6.03 6.16
C MET A 69 -6.68 -5.51 5.77
N GLY A 70 -6.84 -4.88 4.60
CA GLY A 70 -8.12 -4.39 4.09
C GLY A 70 -8.56 -3.03 4.64
N ARG A 71 -7.69 -2.26 5.30
CA ARG A 71 -8.09 -0.99 5.92
C ARG A 71 -8.57 0.07 4.91
N ASN A 72 -7.92 0.18 3.75
CA ASN A 72 -8.31 1.15 2.72
C ASN A 72 -9.60 0.72 2.03
N SER A 73 -9.74 -0.58 1.72
CA SER A 73 -10.98 -1.18 1.25
C SER A 73 -12.16 -0.94 2.19
N TYR A 74 -11.94 -1.08 3.51
CA TYR A 74 -12.96 -0.82 4.54
C TYR A 74 -13.50 0.61 4.44
N TRP A 75 -12.62 1.61 4.29
CA TRP A 75 -13.05 2.99 4.22
C TRP A 75 -13.67 3.35 2.87
N ALA A 76 -13.21 2.74 1.76
CA ALA A 76 -13.89 2.86 0.47
C ALA A 76 -15.34 2.35 0.54
N LEU A 77 -15.57 1.20 1.19
CA LEU A 77 -16.90 0.65 1.44
C LEU A 77 -17.73 1.56 2.35
N LYS A 78 -17.14 2.08 3.42
CA LYS A 78 -17.82 3.08 4.31
C LYS A 78 -18.18 4.37 3.57
N TRP A 79 -17.47 4.72 2.52
CA TRP A 79 -17.77 5.84 1.64
C TRP A 79 -18.81 5.51 0.57
N GLY A 80 -19.38 4.30 0.61
CA GLY A 80 -20.48 3.89 -0.24
C GLY A 80 -20.04 3.31 -1.60
N ALA A 81 -18.83 2.78 -1.72
CA ALA A 81 -18.45 2.03 -2.92
C ALA A 81 -19.46 0.92 -3.20
N GLY A 82 -19.86 0.78 -4.48
CA GLY A 82 -20.84 -0.22 -4.90
C GLY A 82 -20.28 -1.64 -4.82
N GLU A 83 -19.01 -1.82 -5.18
CA GLU A 83 -18.25 -3.06 -4.99
C GLU A 83 -16.78 -2.71 -4.73
N VAL A 84 -16.12 -3.44 -3.82
CA VAL A 84 -14.68 -3.40 -3.67
C VAL A 84 -14.09 -4.79 -3.90
N VAL A 85 -13.23 -4.89 -4.91
CA VAL A 85 -12.37 -6.05 -5.13
C VAL A 85 -10.99 -5.72 -4.54
N ALA A 86 -10.63 -6.39 -3.47
CA ALA A 86 -9.35 -6.21 -2.77
C ALA A 86 -8.49 -7.46 -2.98
N PHE A 87 -7.20 -7.29 -3.17
CA PHE A 87 -6.30 -8.42 -3.25
C PHE A 87 -4.92 -8.12 -2.65
N ASP A 88 -4.27 -9.18 -2.20
CA ASP A 88 -2.88 -9.14 -1.75
C ASP A 88 -2.17 -10.43 -2.14
N ALA A 89 -0.85 -10.38 -2.24
CA ALA A 89 -0.03 -11.53 -2.62
C ALA A 89 0.29 -12.46 -1.42
N ASP A 90 0.06 -12.03 -0.18
CA ASP A 90 0.32 -12.82 1.03
C ASP A 90 -0.98 -13.44 1.59
N PRO A 91 -1.06 -14.78 1.69
CA PRO A 91 -2.27 -15.45 2.19
C PRO A 91 -2.63 -15.07 3.64
N ARG A 92 -1.63 -14.69 4.47
CA ARG A 92 -1.86 -14.25 5.86
C ARG A 92 -2.55 -12.89 5.88
N THR A 93 -2.14 -12.02 4.98
CA THR A 93 -2.70 -10.69 4.77
C THR A 93 -4.12 -10.78 4.23
N VAL A 94 -4.36 -11.62 3.23
CA VAL A 94 -5.70 -11.94 2.70
C VAL A 94 -6.63 -12.45 3.78
N GLY A 95 -6.15 -13.33 4.67
CA GLY A 95 -6.95 -13.81 5.82
C GLY A 95 -7.33 -12.69 6.80
N ALA A 96 -6.44 -11.71 7.01
CA ALA A 96 -6.75 -10.55 7.84
C ALA A 96 -7.77 -9.60 7.15
N ALA A 97 -7.58 -9.33 5.86
CA ALA A 97 -8.50 -8.52 5.07
C ALA A 97 -9.91 -9.14 5.01
N SER A 98 -10.00 -10.45 4.77
CA SER A 98 -11.28 -11.17 4.72
C SER A 98 -12.06 -11.04 6.03
N ARG A 99 -11.37 -11.13 7.19
CA ARG A 99 -12.01 -10.90 8.49
C ARG A 99 -12.51 -9.47 8.66
N ASN A 100 -11.68 -8.50 8.31
CA ASN A 100 -12.00 -7.08 8.47
C ASN A 100 -13.13 -6.62 7.55
N LEU A 101 -13.28 -7.24 6.39
CA LEU A 101 -14.27 -6.88 5.38
C LEU A 101 -15.52 -7.77 5.41
N SER A 102 -15.60 -8.78 6.28
CA SER A 102 -16.69 -9.77 6.33
C SER A 102 -18.08 -9.19 6.52
N GLN A 103 -18.19 -8.01 7.13
CA GLN A 103 -19.46 -7.31 7.32
C GLN A 103 -20.02 -6.66 6.04
N PHE A 104 -19.25 -6.60 4.96
CA PHE A 104 -19.64 -5.97 3.70
C PHE A 104 -19.91 -7.05 2.63
N PRO A 105 -21.18 -7.27 2.23
CA PRO A 105 -21.51 -8.30 1.24
C PRO A 105 -20.98 -7.95 -0.17
N ASN A 106 -20.67 -6.69 -0.40
CA ASN A 106 -20.12 -6.15 -1.65
C ASN A 106 -18.57 -6.04 -1.64
N ALA A 107 -17.92 -6.71 -0.69
CA ALA A 107 -16.46 -6.85 -0.66
C ALA A 107 -16.02 -8.23 -1.16
N ARG A 108 -15.01 -8.28 -2.01
CA ARG A 108 -14.35 -9.52 -2.46
C ARG A 108 -12.87 -9.42 -2.13
N VAL A 109 -12.33 -10.43 -1.44
CA VAL A 109 -10.90 -10.49 -1.11
C VAL A 109 -10.27 -11.68 -1.80
N LEU A 110 -9.16 -11.45 -2.51
CA LEU A 110 -8.52 -12.46 -3.36
C LEU A 110 -7.02 -12.57 -3.01
N LEU A 111 -6.49 -13.80 -3.17
CA LEU A 111 -5.04 -14.02 -3.18
C LEU A 111 -4.55 -13.86 -4.61
N LYS A 112 -3.88 -12.75 -4.92
CA LYS A 112 -3.44 -12.41 -6.28
C LYS A 112 -2.24 -11.47 -6.22
N SER A 113 -1.30 -11.59 -7.16
CA SER A 113 -0.26 -10.59 -7.36
C SER A 113 -0.77 -9.45 -8.23
N ILE A 114 -0.23 -8.24 -8.03
CA ILE A 114 -0.51 -7.09 -8.89
C ILE A 114 -0.09 -7.35 -10.35
N TYR A 115 0.95 -8.15 -10.55
CA TYR A 115 1.42 -8.55 -11.88
C TYR A 115 0.49 -9.54 -12.60
N ASP A 116 -0.37 -10.25 -11.84
CA ASP A 116 -1.31 -11.23 -12.36
C ASP A 116 -2.70 -10.62 -12.62
N ILE A 117 -2.84 -9.30 -12.54
CA ILE A 117 -4.08 -8.63 -12.94
C ILE A 117 -4.40 -8.96 -14.40
N ASP A 118 -5.59 -9.50 -14.61
CA ASP A 118 -6.14 -9.90 -15.91
C ASP A 118 -7.46 -9.15 -16.25
N TRP A 119 -7.95 -8.34 -15.33
CA TRP A 119 -9.11 -7.48 -15.54
C TRP A 119 -8.84 -6.41 -16.60
N ARG A 120 -9.86 -6.09 -17.40
CA ARG A 120 -9.82 -5.06 -18.43
C ARG A 120 -11.10 -4.24 -18.37
N ASP A 121 -10.97 -2.92 -18.26
CA ASP A 121 -12.10 -1.97 -18.35
C ASP A 121 -13.22 -2.25 -17.34
N GLU A 122 -12.86 -2.70 -16.12
CA GLU A 122 -13.86 -3.15 -15.15
C GLU A 122 -14.07 -2.18 -13.98
N PHE A 123 -13.07 -1.40 -13.59
CA PHE A 123 -13.11 -0.61 -12.37
C PHE A 123 -13.22 0.88 -12.66
N ASP A 124 -14.10 1.57 -11.94
CA ASP A 124 -14.20 3.03 -11.98
C ASP A 124 -12.99 3.69 -11.31
N ILE A 125 -12.48 3.05 -10.23
CA ILE A 125 -11.27 3.46 -9.52
C ILE A 125 -10.41 2.21 -9.28
N ALA A 126 -9.14 2.25 -9.66
CA ALA A 126 -8.13 1.28 -9.28
C ALA A 126 -7.07 1.99 -8.45
N PHE A 127 -6.91 1.62 -7.18
CA PHE A 127 -5.88 2.24 -6.34
C PHE A 127 -4.89 1.23 -5.75
N SER A 128 -3.69 1.73 -5.45
CA SER A 128 -2.65 0.98 -4.75
C SER A 128 -1.94 1.92 -3.77
N ILE A 129 -2.10 1.66 -2.48
CA ILE A 129 -1.61 2.53 -1.41
C ILE A 129 -0.54 1.79 -0.60
N GLY A 130 0.70 2.29 -0.66
CA GLY A 130 1.80 1.73 0.12
C GLY A 130 2.42 0.45 -0.45
N VAL A 131 2.29 0.19 -1.76
CA VAL A 131 2.71 -1.07 -2.40
C VAL A 131 3.70 -0.86 -3.54
N VAL A 132 3.36 -0.01 -4.52
CA VAL A 132 4.07 0.08 -5.80
C VAL A 132 5.56 0.44 -5.63
N HIS A 133 5.90 1.23 -4.65
CA HIS A 133 7.29 1.60 -4.34
C HIS A 133 8.13 0.46 -3.70
N HIS A 134 7.49 -0.66 -3.36
CA HIS A 134 8.14 -1.88 -2.89
C HIS A 134 8.27 -2.97 -3.97
N LEU A 135 7.86 -2.68 -5.19
CA LEU A 135 7.86 -3.63 -6.28
C LEU A 135 9.16 -3.56 -7.10
N GLU A 136 9.55 -4.68 -7.71
CA GLU A 136 10.70 -4.72 -8.62
C GLU A 136 10.44 -3.93 -9.91
N ASP A 137 9.23 -4.04 -10.47
CA ASP A 137 8.78 -3.31 -11.65
C ASP A 137 7.52 -2.49 -11.36
N PRO A 138 7.68 -1.26 -10.84
CA PRO A 138 6.57 -0.35 -10.58
C PRO A 138 5.75 0.00 -11.83
N LEU A 139 6.41 0.15 -12.99
CA LEU A 139 5.74 0.53 -14.22
C LEU A 139 4.82 -0.58 -14.73
N ALA A 140 5.27 -1.83 -14.71
CA ALA A 140 4.43 -2.97 -15.06
C ALA A 140 3.20 -3.07 -14.14
N ALA A 141 3.37 -2.81 -12.84
CA ALA A 141 2.27 -2.80 -11.88
C ALA A 141 1.24 -1.70 -12.20
N VAL A 142 1.70 -0.46 -12.47
CA VAL A 142 0.79 0.65 -12.82
C VAL A 142 0.09 0.41 -14.16
N ARG A 143 0.76 -0.18 -15.15
CA ARG A 143 0.13 -0.60 -16.42
C ARG A 143 -0.97 -1.63 -16.20
N LYS A 144 -0.80 -2.55 -15.25
CA LYS A 144 -1.84 -3.51 -14.88
C LYS A 144 -3.06 -2.82 -14.24
N LEU A 145 -2.84 -1.85 -13.36
CA LEU A 145 -3.93 -1.03 -12.79
C LEU A 145 -4.64 -0.22 -13.88
N ALA A 146 -3.88 0.39 -14.81
CA ALA A 146 -4.44 1.13 -15.94
C ALA A 146 -5.28 0.23 -16.86
N SER A 147 -4.84 -1.02 -17.10
CA SER A 147 -5.62 -1.99 -17.86
C SER A 147 -6.95 -2.33 -17.17
N ALA A 148 -6.94 -2.49 -15.86
CA ALA A 148 -8.12 -2.85 -15.07
C ALA A 148 -9.14 -1.70 -14.96
N ALA A 149 -8.70 -0.46 -15.00
CA ALA A 149 -9.58 0.72 -14.96
C ALA A 149 -10.40 0.83 -16.25
N LYS A 150 -11.64 1.30 -16.15
CA LYS A 150 -12.51 1.65 -17.28
C LYS A 150 -11.94 2.83 -18.09
N PRO A 151 -12.29 3.00 -19.36
CA PRO A 151 -12.12 4.27 -20.05
C PRO A 151 -12.72 5.41 -19.21
N GLY A 152 -11.98 6.50 -18.98
CA GLY A 152 -12.36 7.58 -18.06
C GLY A 152 -12.20 7.24 -16.57
N GLY A 153 -11.89 5.99 -16.22
CA GLY A 153 -11.65 5.55 -14.84
C GLY A 153 -10.35 6.11 -14.25
N LYS A 154 -10.26 6.16 -12.95
CA LYS A 154 -9.13 6.72 -12.21
C LYS A 154 -8.18 5.62 -11.72
N VAL A 155 -6.89 5.85 -11.89
CA VAL A 155 -5.82 5.05 -11.26
C VAL A 155 -5.11 5.93 -10.24
N ALA A 156 -5.10 5.51 -8.97
CA ALA A 156 -4.54 6.26 -7.86
C ALA A 156 -3.41 5.46 -7.19
N VAL A 157 -2.21 6.02 -7.11
CA VAL A 157 -1.04 5.35 -6.54
C VAL A 157 -0.41 6.23 -5.47
N TRP A 158 -0.29 5.69 -4.26
CA TRP A 158 0.39 6.37 -3.16
C TRP A 158 1.82 5.83 -3.02
N LEU A 159 2.79 6.74 -3.08
CA LEU A 159 4.22 6.46 -3.15
C LEU A 159 4.98 7.19 -2.03
N TYR A 160 6.09 6.61 -1.56
CA TYR A 160 7.03 7.36 -0.74
C TYR A 160 7.64 8.51 -1.53
N GLY A 161 7.57 9.72 -0.98
CA GLY A 161 8.22 10.93 -1.51
C GLY A 161 9.71 10.94 -1.19
N TYR A 162 10.52 11.46 -2.11
CA TYR A 162 11.91 11.81 -1.80
C TYR A 162 11.92 13.03 -0.89
N GLU A 163 11.12 14.02 -1.24
CA GLU A 163 10.95 15.25 -0.47
C GLU A 163 10.41 14.95 0.92
N GLY A 164 11.12 15.41 1.92
CA GLY A 164 10.82 15.18 3.35
C GLY A 164 11.37 13.86 3.91
N ASN A 165 11.93 13.00 3.05
CA ASN A 165 12.57 11.73 3.45
C ASN A 165 14.06 11.66 3.08
N GLU A 166 14.69 12.78 2.76
CA GLU A 166 16.09 12.83 2.31
C GLU A 166 17.03 12.14 3.32
N TRP A 167 16.79 12.33 4.60
CA TRP A 167 17.57 11.68 5.67
C TRP A 167 17.36 10.16 5.70
N ILE A 168 16.16 9.67 5.40
CA ILE A 168 15.87 8.23 5.30
C ILE A 168 16.60 7.65 4.09
N VAL A 169 16.55 8.36 2.96
CA VAL A 169 17.25 7.92 1.73
C VAL A 169 18.75 7.87 1.96
N THR A 170 19.30 8.86 2.65
CA THR A 170 20.75 8.98 2.85
C THR A 170 21.28 8.03 3.92
N PHE A 171 20.60 7.83 5.04
CA PHE A 171 21.12 7.09 6.17
C PHE A 171 20.42 5.74 6.40
N VAL A 172 19.09 5.68 6.30
CA VAL A 172 18.33 4.45 6.59
C VAL A 172 18.38 3.49 5.40
N SER A 173 18.25 3.98 4.17
CA SER A 173 18.19 3.10 2.99
C SER A 173 19.47 2.28 2.76
N PRO A 174 20.71 2.80 2.93
CA PRO A 174 21.91 1.99 2.86
C PRO A 174 21.95 0.91 3.96
N LEU A 175 21.63 1.28 5.21
CA LEU A 175 21.58 0.36 6.33
C LEU A 175 20.55 -0.76 6.10
N ARG A 176 19.38 -0.39 5.60
CA ARG A 176 18.33 -1.33 5.23
C ARG A 176 18.80 -2.29 4.15
N ARG A 177 19.35 -1.79 3.04
CA ARG A 177 19.82 -2.61 1.92
C ARG A 177 20.93 -3.57 2.32
N LEU A 178 21.87 -3.15 3.15
CA LEU A 178 23.04 -3.93 3.49
C LEU A 178 22.80 -4.93 4.65
N ILE A 179 21.99 -4.56 5.62
CA ILE A 179 21.86 -5.27 6.89
C ILE A 179 20.43 -5.72 7.17
N THR A 180 19.49 -4.78 7.39
CA THR A 180 18.23 -5.13 8.02
C THR A 180 17.28 -5.90 7.10
N SER A 181 17.36 -5.70 5.77
CA SER A 181 16.61 -6.48 4.80
C SER A 181 16.96 -7.98 4.79
N ARG A 182 18.15 -8.34 5.32
CA ARG A 182 18.62 -9.73 5.39
C ARG A 182 18.27 -10.41 6.70
N LEU A 183 17.85 -9.64 7.70
CA LEU A 183 17.48 -10.19 9.01
C LEU A 183 16.07 -10.82 8.98
N PRO A 184 15.85 -11.92 9.73
CA PRO A 184 14.50 -12.43 9.94
C PRO A 184 13.60 -11.35 10.55
N PRO A 185 12.33 -11.19 10.07
CA PRO A 185 11.42 -10.14 10.55
C PRO A 185 11.23 -10.14 12.08
N ALA A 186 11.18 -11.33 12.70
CA ALA A 186 11.04 -11.46 14.15
C ALA A 186 12.24 -10.90 14.94
N LEU A 187 13.46 -11.11 14.43
CA LEU A 187 14.68 -10.56 15.02
C LEU A 187 14.74 -9.06 14.81
N LEU A 188 14.48 -8.60 13.58
CA LEU A 188 14.42 -7.17 13.25
C LEU A 188 13.41 -6.44 14.14
N TYR A 189 12.20 -6.99 14.31
CA TYR A 189 11.18 -6.42 15.18
C TYR A 189 11.71 -6.19 16.60
N ARG A 190 12.44 -7.16 17.18
CA ARG A 190 13.05 -7.02 18.50
C ARG A 190 14.16 -5.97 18.53
N LEU A 191 15.02 -5.95 17.51
CA LEU A 191 16.14 -4.99 17.45
C LEU A 191 15.63 -3.54 17.32
N MET A 192 14.49 -3.33 16.67
CA MET A 192 13.92 -1.99 16.50
C MET A 192 13.44 -1.34 17.81
N TYR A 193 13.32 -2.09 18.91
CA TYR A 193 13.09 -1.47 20.23
C TYR A 193 14.22 -0.49 20.59
N ALA A 194 15.46 -0.78 20.20
CA ALA A 194 16.59 0.11 20.44
C ALA A 194 16.43 1.50 19.80
N ALA A 195 15.73 1.60 18.66
CA ALA A 195 15.44 2.86 18.00
C ALA A 195 14.08 3.45 18.43
N SER A 196 13.09 2.59 18.67
CA SER A 196 11.73 3.01 18.98
C SER A 196 11.56 3.61 20.36
N ILE A 197 12.28 3.09 21.37
CA ILE A 197 12.22 3.60 22.75
C ILE A 197 12.76 5.04 22.83
N PRO A 198 13.97 5.36 22.34
CA PRO A 198 14.46 6.73 22.32
C PRO A 198 13.57 7.67 21.50
N LEU A 199 13.09 7.24 20.33
CA LEU A 199 12.20 8.05 19.51
C LEU A 199 10.89 8.34 20.25
N TYR A 200 10.28 7.36 20.89
CA TYR A 200 9.05 7.55 21.66
C TYR A 200 9.23 8.57 22.79
N LEU A 201 10.29 8.41 23.59
CA LEU A 201 10.61 9.36 24.66
C LEU A 201 10.85 10.76 24.11
N PHE A 202 11.62 10.87 23.04
CA PHE A 202 11.92 12.13 22.38
C PHE A 202 10.62 12.86 21.94
N VAL A 203 9.75 12.19 21.18
CA VAL A 203 8.51 12.83 20.68
C VAL A 203 7.52 13.18 21.80
N LYS A 204 7.55 12.47 22.94
CA LYS A 204 6.67 12.80 24.09
C LYS A 204 7.15 14.00 24.89
N VAL A 205 8.46 14.19 25.02
CA VAL A 205 9.06 15.19 25.91
C VAL A 205 9.45 16.45 25.14
N VAL A 206 10.04 16.31 23.93
CA VAL A 206 10.60 17.46 23.21
C VAL A 206 9.52 18.19 22.41
N PRO A 207 9.34 19.51 22.61
CA PRO A 207 8.50 20.31 21.72
C PRO A 207 9.07 20.30 20.30
N THR A 208 8.22 20.04 19.31
CA THR A 208 8.65 19.98 17.91
C THR A 208 7.78 20.86 17.02
N ARG A 209 8.41 21.53 16.06
CA ARG A 209 7.74 22.26 14.98
C ARG A 209 7.47 21.34 13.76
N SER A 210 8.05 20.14 13.74
CA SER A 210 7.80 19.18 12.67
C SER A 210 6.37 18.64 12.74
N MET A 211 5.62 18.80 11.67
CA MET A 211 4.25 18.30 11.55
C MET A 211 4.21 16.77 11.71
N TYR A 212 5.20 16.05 11.16
CA TYR A 212 5.32 14.61 11.28
C TYR A 212 5.58 14.15 12.73
N LEU A 213 6.55 14.74 13.42
CA LEU A 213 6.83 14.42 14.82
C LEU A 213 5.66 14.80 15.75
N SER A 214 4.98 15.91 15.46
CA SER A 214 3.77 16.28 16.18
C SER A 214 2.64 15.26 16.05
N GLN A 215 2.49 14.66 14.87
CA GLN A 215 1.55 13.56 14.63
C GLN A 215 1.95 12.31 15.43
N LEU A 216 3.25 11.96 15.47
CA LEU A 216 3.74 10.84 16.27
C LEU A 216 3.47 11.00 17.77
N LYS A 217 3.43 12.25 18.27
CA LYS A 217 3.12 12.54 19.68
C LYS A 217 1.77 11.98 20.13
N GLY A 218 0.77 11.93 19.22
CA GLY A 218 -0.55 11.35 19.48
C GLY A 218 -0.56 9.83 19.57
N PHE A 219 0.45 9.17 19.03
CA PHE A 219 0.46 7.71 18.95
C PHE A 219 0.94 7.02 20.25
N LYS A 220 0.41 5.82 20.51
CA LYS A 220 0.91 4.91 21.55
C LYS A 220 2.27 4.32 21.11
N PHE A 221 3.08 3.89 22.07
CA PHE A 221 4.41 3.30 21.81
C PHE A 221 4.36 2.22 20.71
N ARG A 222 3.39 1.31 20.78
CA ARG A 222 3.24 0.22 19.81
C ARG A 222 3.13 0.73 18.36
N HIS A 223 2.43 1.85 18.12
CA HIS A 223 2.33 2.45 16.78
C HIS A 223 3.65 3.04 16.31
N ILE A 224 4.35 3.75 17.19
CA ILE A 224 5.67 4.30 16.86
C ILE A 224 6.67 3.18 16.56
N HIS A 225 6.62 2.10 17.35
CA HIS A 225 7.47 0.93 17.11
C HIS A 225 7.19 0.27 15.73
N LEU A 226 5.92 0.17 15.34
CA LEU A 226 5.56 -0.32 14.00
C LEU A 226 6.06 0.58 12.88
N ILE A 227 5.89 1.90 13.02
CA ILE A 227 6.41 2.87 12.04
C ILE A 227 7.92 2.73 11.89
N VAL A 228 8.67 2.61 12.98
CA VAL A 228 10.12 2.37 12.93
C VAL A 228 10.42 1.05 12.26
N PHE A 229 9.75 -0.02 12.63
CA PHE A 229 9.93 -1.33 12.04
C PHE A 229 9.69 -1.33 10.53
N ASP A 230 8.61 -0.68 10.06
CA ASP A 230 8.27 -0.53 8.64
C ASP A 230 9.36 0.14 7.82
N HIS A 231 10.06 1.11 8.38
CA HIS A 231 11.15 1.79 7.68
C HIS A 231 12.36 0.87 7.42
N PHE A 232 12.54 -0.16 8.25
CA PHE A 232 13.66 -1.08 8.15
C PHE A 232 13.29 -2.45 7.57
N LEU A 233 11.98 -2.74 7.46
CA LEU A 233 11.48 -4.05 7.06
C LEU A 233 11.72 -4.37 5.58
N PRO A 234 11.37 -3.53 4.59
CA PRO A 234 11.39 -3.90 3.17
C PRO A 234 12.81 -4.05 2.63
N SER A 235 12.99 -4.96 1.68
CA SER A 235 14.24 -5.04 0.91
C SER A 235 14.27 -4.00 -0.20
N ILE A 236 13.10 -3.71 -0.78
CA ILE A 236 12.91 -2.69 -1.81
C ILE A 236 12.06 -1.57 -1.21
N ALA A 237 12.56 -0.34 -1.23
CA ALA A 237 11.75 0.86 -1.04
C ALA A 237 12.34 1.98 -1.88
N ARG A 238 11.56 2.43 -2.84
CA ARG A 238 11.88 3.54 -3.75
C ARG A 238 11.23 4.81 -3.21
N TYR A 239 11.96 5.91 -3.33
CA TYR A 239 11.48 7.24 -2.97
C TYR A 239 11.43 8.06 -4.25
N TYR A 240 10.27 8.61 -4.56
CA TYR A 240 10.00 9.29 -5.81
C TYR A 240 10.02 10.81 -5.61
N ARG A 241 10.70 11.52 -6.49
CA ARG A 241 10.43 12.95 -6.66
C ARG A 241 9.07 13.12 -7.33
N ARG A 242 8.49 14.31 -7.18
CA ARG A 242 7.18 14.58 -7.78
C ARG A 242 7.12 14.24 -9.26
N GLU A 243 8.14 14.68 -10.02
CA GLU A 243 8.22 14.48 -11.46
C GLU A 243 8.32 12.99 -11.84
N GLU A 244 9.07 12.21 -11.05
CA GLU A 244 9.22 10.77 -11.26
C GLU A 244 7.90 10.03 -10.97
N ALA A 245 7.17 10.44 -9.93
CA ALA A 245 5.87 9.87 -9.59
C ALA A 245 4.81 10.17 -10.67
N VAL A 246 4.82 11.39 -11.24
CA VAL A 246 3.98 11.78 -12.37
C VAL A 246 4.36 11.00 -13.63
N ALA A 247 5.64 10.92 -13.95
CA ALA A 247 6.16 10.19 -15.11
C ALA A 247 5.77 8.70 -15.06
N LEU A 248 5.81 8.06 -13.89
CA LEU A 248 5.42 6.67 -13.71
C LEU A 248 3.99 6.39 -14.21
N LEU A 249 3.05 7.30 -13.95
CA LEU A 249 1.67 7.16 -14.41
C LEU A 249 1.53 7.52 -15.90
N ALA A 250 2.27 8.53 -16.37
CA ALA A 250 2.29 8.91 -17.78
C ALA A 250 2.84 7.78 -18.67
N ASP A 251 3.93 7.13 -18.26
CA ASP A 251 4.56 6.00 -18.94
C ASP A 251 3.68 4.73 -18.92
N ALA A 252 2.72 4.67 -17.99
CA ALA A 252 1.67 3.65 -17.98
C ALA A 252 0.49 3.97 -18.92
N GLY A 253 0.52 5.11 -19.63
CA GLY A 253 -0.52 5.52 -20.59
C GLY A 253 -1.70 6.27 -19.99
N LEU A 254 -1.57 6.77 -18.77
CA LEU A 254 -2.59 7.58 -18.10
C LEU A 254 -2.44 9.07 -18.47
N THR A 255 -3.54 9.81 -18.41
CA THR A 255 -3.63 11.25 -18.69
C THR A 255 -4.25 12.00 -17.51
N ASP A 256 -4.34 13.32 -17.62
CA ASP A 256 -4.93 14.21 -16.60
C ASP A 256 -4.33 13.92 -15.19
N ILE A 257 -3.01 13.80 -15.16
CA ILE A 257 -2.33 13.36 -13.97
C ILE A 257 -2.23 14.49 -12.94
N VAL A 258 -2.76 14.23 -11.75
CA VAL A 258 -2.69 15.13 -10.61
C VAL A 258 -1.83 14.49 -9.52
N SER A 259 -0.92 15.27 -8.94
CA SER A 259 -0.09 14.85 -7.80
C SER A 259 -0.40 15.69 -6.57
N THR A 260 -0.60 15.04 -5.43
CA THR A 260 -0.85 15.68 -4.13
C THR A 260 0.23 15.27 -3.14
N HIS A 261 0.89 16.24 -2.50
CA HIS A 261 1.89 15.96 -1.47
C HIS A 261 1.19 15.64 -0.15
N CYS A 262 1.33 14.41 0.31
CA CYS A 262 0.69 13.93 1.53
C CYS A 262 1.66 13.97 2.71
N ASN A 263 1.30 14.72 3.77
CA ASN A 263 2.09 14.85 5.00
C ASN A 263 3.55 15.30 4.79
N ASN A 264 3.88 15.92 3.66
CA ASN A 264 5.23 16.34 3.24
C ASN A 264 6.26 15.21 3.16
N ILE A 265 5.82 13.96 3.01
CA ILE A 265 6.70 12.77 2.95
C ILE A 265 6.27 11.74 1.89
N SER A 266 5.19 11.98 1.17
CA SER A 266 4.65 11.02 0.21
C SER A 266 3.84 11.71 -0.88
N TRP A 267 3.68 11.03 -2.00
CA TRP A 267 2.89 11.48 -3.13
C TRP A 267 1.68 10.58 -3.36
N MET A 268 0.50 11.15 -3.40
CA MET A 268 -0.63 10.54 -4.08
C MET A 268 -0.64 11.07 -5.51
N VAL A 269 -0.58 10.16 -6.48
CA VAL A 269 -0.64 10.49 -7.91
C VAL A 269 -1.84 9.77 -8.52
N ILE A 270 -2.68 10.53 -9.22
CA ILE A 270 -3.92 10.04 -9.81
C ILE A 270 -3.91 10.39 -11.29
N GLY A 271 -4.09 9.39 -12.13
CA GLY A 271 -4.26 9.57 -13.57
C GLY A 271 -5.59 9.02 -14.04
N THR A 272 -6.03 9.45 -15.22
CA THR A 272 -7.24 8.99 -15.89
C THR A 272 -6.87 8.07 -17.05
N LYS A 273 -7.51 6.92 -17.17
CA LYS A 273 -7.40 6.10 -18.38
C LYS A 273 -8.06 6.81 -19.55
N LYS A 274 -7.38 6.87 -20.68
CA LYS A 274 -7.95 7.41 -21.94
C LYS A 274 -9.21 6.65 -22.33
N SER A 275 -10.17 7.38 -22.87
CA SER A 275 -11.38 6.84 -23.48
C SER A 275 -11.08 6.05 -24.74
#